data_15d8b220faeb854ec3d71c279685723a
#
_entry.id   15d8b220faeb854ec3d71c279685723a
#
_cell.length_a   1.000
_cell.length_b   1.000
_cell.length_c   1.000
_cell.angle_alpha   90.00
_cell.angle_beta   90.00
_cell.angle_gamma   90.00
#
_symmetry.space_group_name_H-M   'P 1'
#
loop_
_entity.id
_entity.type
_entity.pdbx_description
1 polymer ?
#
loop_
_entity_poly.entity_id
_entity_poly.type
_entity_poly.pdbx_seq_one_letter_code
_entity_poly.pdbx_strand_id
1 'polypeptide(L)'
;MKWISLLLAFMFVGCIGASPEPEDPYHGLEWTGANPAPLFMLESSDGELWSLEEQRNKTVVLAFTYTRCYATCPVTSASLAAIYESLSDEEKDQIEFVSVTIDPWHDSPSVLTNWTEERGYTWSHLTGTPXAVIPVLNEYGVAPVDFEDDSEEGYGFTHTQPTFIIDQNGDALVLWTDPDLPLDLFLEDLRLIVG
;
A
#
# COMPACT_ATOMS: atom_id res chain seq x y z
N MET A 1 11.03 -16.87 -80.86
CA MET A 1 10.47 -17.45 -79.63
C MET A 1 11.21 -16.83 -78.45
N LYS A 2 10.51 -15.92 -77.72
CA LYS A 2 11.11 -15.20 -76.55
C LYS A 2 10.67 -15.88 -75.28
N TRP A 3 11.61 -16.37 -74.50
CA TRP A 3 11.38 -16.97 -73.21
C TRP A 3 11.32 -15.87 -72.18
N ILE A 4 10.17 -15.70 -71.50
CA ILE A 4 10.00 -14.77 -70.39
C ILE A 4 10.25 -15.57 -69.11
N SER A 5 11.37 -15.28 -68.46
CA SER A 5 11.68 -15.85 -67.13
C SER A 5 10.93 -15.05 -66.06
N LEU A 6 9.98 -15.72 -65.40
CA LEU A 6 9.21 -15.16 -64.30
C LEU A 6 10.04 -15.36 -63.00
N LEU A 7 10.58 -14.26 -62.45
CA LEU A 7 11.26 -14.26 -61.15
C LEU A 7 10.19 -14.17 -60.06
N LEU A 8 10.00 -15.23 -59.32
CA LEU A 8 9.17 -15.24 -58.12
C LEU A 8 10.01 -14.63 -56.98
N ALA A 9 9.64 -13.44 -56.55
CA ALA A 9 10.23 -12.83 -55.33
C ALA A 9 9.50 -13.42 -54.10
N PHE A 10 10.23 -14.19 -53.32
CA PHE A 10 9.76 -14.65 -52.01
C PHE A 10 9.93 -13.51 -51.00
N MET A 11 8.81 -12.92 -50.62
CA MET A 11 8.82 -11.99 -49.47
C MET A 11 8.87 -12.80 -48.17
N PHE A 12 9.99 -12.75 -47.48
CA PHE A 12 10.10 -13.24 -46.11
C PHE A 12 9.43 -12.20 -45.19
N VAL A 13 8.20 -12.50 -44.77
CA VAL A 13 7.58 -11.76 -43.67
C VAL A 13 8.25 -12.28 -42.39
N GLY A 14 9.24 -11.56 -41.93
CA GLY A 14 9.83 -11.84 -40.64
C GLY A 14 8.81 -11.55 -39.53
N CYS A 15 8.39 -12.58 -38.81
CA CYS A 15 7.68 -12.38 -37.54
C CYS A 15 8.67 -11.72 -36.60
N ILE A 16 8.45 -10.44 -36.32
CA ILE A 16 9.10 -9.76 -35.21
C ILE A 16 8.47 -10.34 -33.98
N GLY A 17 9.10 -11.36 -33.38
CA GLY A 17 8.68 -11.88 -32.10
C GLY A 17 8.82 -10.76 -31.08
N ALA A 18 7.71 -10.30 -30.51
CA ALA A 18 7.77 -9.44 -29.35
C ALA A 18 8.52 -10.23 -28.26
N SER A 19 9.58 -9.64 -27.74
CA SER A 19 10.24 -10.18 -26.56
C SER A 19 9.17 -10.20 -25.44
N PRO A 20 9.03 -11.29 -24.72
CA PRO A 20 8.11 -11.26 -23.59
C PRO A 20 8.53 -10.11 -22.66
N GLU A 21 7.60 -9.27 -22.28
CA GLU A 21 7.84 -8.30 -21.22
C GLU A 21 8.26 -9.08 -19.98
N PRO A 22 9.24 -8.58 -19.23
CA PRO A 22 9.61 -9.24 -17.98
C PRO A 22 8.34 -9.35 -17.12
N GLU A 23 8.06 -10.53 -16.62
CA GLU A 23 6.95 -10.72 -15.68
C GLU A 23 7.27 -9.91 -14.43
N ASP A 24 6.28 -9.17 -13.95
CA ASP A 24 6.38 -8.43 -12.70
C ASP A 24 6.79 -9.44 -11.60
N PRO A 25 7.82 -9.16 -10.83
CA PRO A 25 8.24 -10.08 -9.78
C PRO A 25 7.26 -10.15 -8.61
N TYR A 26 6.31 -9.20 -8.54
CA TYR A 26 5.38 -9.07 -7.43
C TYR A 26 3.98 -9.57 -7.80
N HIS A 27 3.25 -10.02 -6.78
CA HIS A 27 1.83 -10.39 -6.91
C HIS A 27 0.94 -9.16 -6.81
N GLY A 28 1.32 -8.18 -5.99
CA GLY A 28 0.68 -6.87 -5.98
C GLY A 28 1.05 -6.07 -7.22
N LEU A 29 0.46 -4.90 -7.38
CA LEU A 29 0.75 -4.01 -8.51
C LEU A 29 2.10 -3.32 -8.28
N GLU A 30 2.94 -3.30 -9.31
CA GLU A 30 4.16 -2.48 -9.26
C GLU A 30 3.76 -1.01 -9.10
N TRP A 31 4.35 -0.34 -8.11
CA TRP A 31 4.08 1.08 -7.90
C TRP A 31 4.84 1.91 -8.94
N THR A 32 4.10 2.73 -9.68
CA THR A 32 4.67 3.61 -10.73
C THR A 32 4.55 5.09 -10.36
N GLY A 33 4.20 5.38 -9.11
CA GLY A 33 4.08 6.74 -8.60
C GLY A 33 5.41 7.34 -8.15
N ALA A 34 5.35 8.25 -7.19
CA ALA A 34 6.54 8.94 -6.68
C ALA A 34 7.52 7.96 -6.03
N ASN A 35 8.78 8.01 -6.46
CA ASN A 35 9.88 7.24 -5.87
C ASN A 35 11.10 8.16 -5.73
N PRO A 36 11.70 8.23 -4.55
CA PRO A 36 11.30 7.52 -3.32
C PRO A 36 9.90 7.89 -2.81
N ALA A 37 9.37 7.06 -1.91
CA ALA A 37 8.08 7.26 -1.28
C ALA A 37 7.99 8.65 -0.61
N PRO A 38 6.87 9.37 -0.76
CA PRO A 38 6.73 10.69 -0.14
C PRO A 38 6.95 10.64 1.38
N LEU A 39 7.86 11.45 1.87
CA LEU A 39 8.20 11.48 3.29
C LEU A 39 7.13 12.22 4.09
N PHE A 40 6.88 11.72 5.30
CA PHE A 40 5.94 12.37 6.22
C PHE A 40 6.32 12.10 7.67
N MET A 41 5.78 12.95 8.55
CA MET A 41 5.88 12.80 9.99
C MET A 41 4.51 13.10 10.58
N LEU A 42 3.97 12.17 11.38
CA LEU A 42 2.64 12.28 11.99
C LEU A 42 2.72 11.81 13.46
N GLU A 43 1.68 12.13 14.22
CA GLU A 43 1.55 11.70 15.61
C GLU A 43 1.00 10.27 15.66
N SER A 44 1.65 9.41 16.42
CA SER A 44 1.18 8.05 16.66
C SER A 44 0.10 8.02 17.75
N SER A 45 -0.64 6.94 17.81
CA SER A 45 -1.67 6.71 18.82
C SER A 45 -1.12 6.77 20.26
N ASP A 46 0.17 6.51 20.47
CA ASP A 46 0.82 6.63 21.78
C ASP A 46 1.28 8.08 22.11
N GLY A 47 1.05 9.03 21.19
CA GLY A 47 1.40 10.43 21.37
C GLY A 47 2.82 10.79 20.93
N GLU A 48 3.59 9.84 20.43
CA GLU A 48 4.95 10.12 19.95
C GLU A 48 4.92 10.48 18.46
N LEU A 49 5.95 11.18 18.00
CA LEU A 49 6.08 11.47 16.56
C LEU A 49 6.69 10.27 15.85
N TRP A 50 6.08 9.88 14.75
CA TRP A 50 6.55 8.82 13.88
C TRP A 50 6.91 9.41 12.51
N SER A 51 8.06 9.05 11.99
CA SER A 51 8.58 9.56 10.72
C SER A 51 8.96 8.42 9.78
N LEU A 52 8.52 8.50 8.52
CA LEU A 52 8.92 7.52 7.49
C LEU A 52 10.44 7.59 7.24
N GLU A 53 11.06 8.77 7.30
CA GLU A 53 12.51 8.92 7.14
C GLU A 53 13.30 8.14 8.21
N GLU A 54 12.77 8.03 9.43
CA GLU A 54 13.42 7.29 10.52
C GLU A 54 13.32 5.79 10.35
N GLN A 55 12.47 5.31 9.42
CA GLN A 55 12.33 3.87 9.15
C GLN A 55 13.30 3.38 8.06
N ARG A 56 14.24 4.21 7.60
CA ARG A 56 15.30 3.74 6.70
C ARG A 56 16.00 2.51 7.29
N ASN A 57 16.32 1.54 6.43
CA ASN A 57 16.85 0.22 6.75
C ASN A 57 15.80 -0.79 7.23
N LYS A 58 14.52 -0.39 7.25
CA LYS A 58 13.40 -1.31 7.42
C LYS A 58 12.51 -1.30 6.17
N THR A 59 11.89 -2.42 5.89
CA THR A 59 10.78 -2.47 4.93
C THR A 59 9.54 -1.98 5.65
N VAL A 60 8.77 -1.07 5.04
CA VAL A 60 7.57 -0.50 5.66
C VAL A 60 6.31 -0.98 4.93
N VAL A 61 5.38 -1.54 5.69
CA VAL A 61 4.02 -1.85 5.22
C VAL A 61 3.13 -0.68 5.66
N LEU A 62 2.76 0.16 4.69
CA LEU A 62 1.97 1.38 4.93
C LEU A 62 0.53 1.18 4.47
N ALA A 63 -0.42 1.26 5.38
CA ALA A 63 -1.85 1.13 5.10
C ALA A 63 -2.61 2.40 5.50
N PHE A 64 -3.83 2.52 5.03
CA PHE A 64 -4.72 3.64 5.34
C PHE A 64 -6.02 3.10 5.95
N THR A 65 -6.49 3.75 7.01
CA THR A 65 -7.65 3.26 7.77
C THR A 65 -8.39 4.42 8.43
N TYR A 66 -9.51 4.15 9.10
CA TYR A 66 -10.14 5.09 10.03
C TYR A 66 -11.08 4.32 10.95
N THR A 67 -11.30 4.86 12.16
CA THR A 67 -11.98 4.11 13.22
C THR A 67 -13.46 3.86 12.95
N ARG A 68 -14.10 4.75 12.17
CA ARG A 68 -15.53 4.68 11.85
C ARG A 68 -15.83 3.93 10.54
N CYS A 69 -14.86 3.18 10.03
CA CYS A 69 -15.05 2.33 8.85
C CYS A 69 -15.66 0.99 9.28
N TYR A 70 -16.82 0.65 8.71
CA TYR A 70 -17.53 -0.59 9.05
C TYR A 70 -17.52 -1.61 7.92
N ALA A 71 -16.82 -1.33 6.82
CA ALA A 71 -16.80 -2.19 5.63
C ALA A 71 -15.40 -2.76 5.35
N THR A 72 -14.55 -2.00 4.70
CA THR A 72 -13.26 -2.48 4.18
C THR A 72 -12.14 -2.46 5.21
N CYS A 73 -12.04 -1.41 6.05
CA CYS A 73 -10.93 -1.29 7.01
C CYS A 73 -10.83 -2.48 7.98
N PRO A 74 -11.95 -3.03 8.53
CA PRO A 74 -11.81 -4.22 9.37
C PRO A 74 -11.22 -5.41 8.62
N VAL A 75 -11.53 -5.56 7.32
CA VAL A 75 -10.99 -6.64 6.48
C VAL A 75 -9.48 -6.45 6.31
N THR A 76 -9.06 -5.26 5.87
CA THR A 76 -7.64 -4.95 5.66
C THR A 76 -6.85 -5.10 6.97
N SER A 77 -7.36 -4.54 8.07
CA SER A 77 -6.66 -4.63 9.36
C SER A 77 -6.55 -6.07 9.87
N ALA A 78 -7.58 -6.90 9.63
CA ALA A 78 -7.53 -8.32 9.99
C ALA A 78 -6.50 -9.08 9.12
N SER A 79 -6.43 -8.78 7.82
CA SER A 79 -5.41 -9.34 6.92
C SER A 79 -4.00 -8.93 7.38
N LEU A 80 -3.79 -7.65 7.68
CA LEU A 80 -2.50 -7.14 8.18
C LEU A 80 -2.11 -7.80 9.51
N ALA A 81 -3.08 -8.00 10.41
CA ALA A 81 -2.82 -8.70 11.67
C ALA A 81 -2.37 -10.15 11.42
N ALA A 82 -3.06 -10.87 10.53
CA ALA A 82 -2.68 -12.25 10.16
C ALA A 82 -1.30 -12.30 9.53
N ILE A 83 -0.98 -11.36 8.64
CA ILE A 83 0.35 -11.23 8.02
C ILE A 83 1.40 -11.00 9.11
N TYR A 84 1.19 -10.02 9.99
CA TYR A 84 2.11 -9.68 11.09
C TYR A 84 2.37 -10.88 12.01
N GLU A 85 1.30 -11.61 12.39
CA GLU A 85 1.42 -12.80 13.24
C GLU A 85 2.19 -13.95 12.57
N SER A 86 2.20 -13.98 11.23
CA SER A 86 2.90 -15.01 10.45
C SER A 86 4.40 -14.74 10.28
N LEU A 87 4.86 -13.54 10.67
CA LEU A 87 6.27 -13.17 10.58
C LEU A 87 7.06 -13.75 11.77
N SER A 88 8.28 -14.20 11.51
CA SER A 88 9.21 -14.56 12.57
C SER A 88 9.70 -13.33 13.32
N ASP A 89 10.33 -13.52 14.47
CA ASP A 89 10.89 -12.40 15.24
C ASP A 89 11.97 -11.67 14.44
N GLU A 90 12.79 -12.40 13.67
CA GLU A 90 13.80 -11.80 12.79
C GLU A 90 13.19 -10.96 11.67
N GLU A 91 12.06 -11.39 11.10
CA GLU A 91 11.32 -10.62 10.10
C GLU A 91 10.71 -9.36 10.73
N LYS A 92 10.13 -9.48 11.91
CA LYS A 92 9.54 -8.34 12.65
C LYS A 92 10.57 -7.26 12.98
N ASP A 93 11.83 -7.63 13.21
CA ASP A 93 12.91 -6.65 13.43
C ASP A 93 13.23 -5.83 12.17
N GLN A 94 12.96 -6.38 10.98
CA GLN A 94 13.28 -5.77 9.68
C GLN A 94 12.09 -5.09 9.01
N ILE A 95 10.89 -5.30 9.53
CA ILE A 95 9.65 -4.82 8.90
C ILE A 95 8.89 -3.93 9.88
N GLU A 96 8.48 -2.75 9.42
CA GLU A 96 7.64 -1.84 10.19
C GLU A 96 6.24 -1.80 9.58
N PHE A 97 5.22 -2.06 10.39
CA PHE A 97 3.82 -1.86 9.99
C PHE A 97 3.35 -0.51 10.49
N VAL A 98 2.64 0.23 9.65
CA VAL A 98 2.10 1.53 10.02
C VAL A 98 0.78 1.77 9.28
N SER A 99 -0.19 2.36 9.97
CA SER A 99 -1.46 2.77 9.39
C SER A 99 -1.67 4.27 9.60
N VAL A 100 -2.13 4.97 8.57
CA VAL A 100 -2.44 6.41 8.64
C VAL A 100 -3.95 6.58 8.56
N THR A 101 -4.51 7.42 9.45
CA THR A 101 -5.94 7.71 9.39
C THR A 101 -6.30 8.54 8.14
N ILE A 102 -7.46 8.24 7.56
CA ILE A 102 -8.06 9.11 6.53
C ILE A 102 -9.14 10.03 7.11
N ASP A 103 -9.37 9.95 8.44
CA ASP A 103 -10.37 10.78 9.15
C ASP A 103 -9.71 11.54 10.32
N PRO A 104 -8.80 12.48 10.03
CA PRO A 104 -8.07 13.18 11.10
C PRO A 104 -8.95 14.10 11.95
N TRP A 105 -10.20 14.28 11.58
CA TRP A 105 -11.13 15.11 12.35
C TRP A 105 -11.73 14.36 13.54
N HIS A 106 -11.85 13.04 13.44
CA HIS A 106 -12.42 12.19 14.50
C HIS A 106 -11.38 11.29 15.15
N ASP A 107 -10.37 10.87 14.41
CA ASP A 107 -9.36 9.92 14.87
C ASP A 107 -8.23 10.64 15.61
N SER A 108 -8.52 11.16 16.81
CA SER A 108 -7.46 11.67 17.71
C SER A 108 -6.57 10.52 18.19
N PRO A 109 -5.35 10.83 18.73
CA PRO A 109 -4.52 9.75 19.29
C PRO A 109 -5.25 8.86 20.29
N SER A 110 -6.04 9.46 21.21
CA SER A 110 -6.78 8.68 22.20
C SER A 110 -7.87 7.80 21.59
N VAL A 111 -8.50 8.25 20.49
CA VAL A 111 -9.49 7.43 19.76
C VAL A 111 -8.79 6.24 19.12
N LEU A 112 -7.66 6.47 18.47
CA LEU A 112 -6.85 5.40 17.85
C LEU A 112 -6.34 4.41 18.91
N THR A 113 -5.84 4.90 20.06
CA THR A 113 -5.39 4.04 21.17
C THR A 113 -6.50 3.06 21.57
N ASN A 114 -7.67 3.60 21.89
CA ASN A 114 -8.82 2.75 22.30
C ASN A 114 -9.18 1.75 21.21
N TRP A 115 -9.23 2.20 19.96
CA TRP A 115 -9.61 1.38 18.80
C TRP A 115 -8.61 0.23 18.57
N THR A 116 -7.31 0.50 18.69
CA THR A 116 -6.26 -0.52 18.49
C THR A 116 -6.23 -1.51 19.66
N GLU A 117 -6.36 -1.02 20.90
CA GLU A 117 -6.42 -1.88 22.10
C GLU A 117 -7.59 -2.86 22.07
N GLU A 118 -8.77 -2.36 21.68
CA GLU A 118 -9.98 -3.20 21.58
C GLU A 118 -9.82 -4.34 20.56
N ARG A 119 -8.97 -4.14 19.54
CA ARG A 119 -8.77 -5.08 18.44
C ARG A 119 -7.47 -5.88 18.52
N GLY A 120 -6.60 -5.50 19.44
CA GLY A 120 -5.29 -6.15 19.62
C GLY A 120 -4.30 -5.84 18.51
N TYR A 121 -4.44 -4.70 17.83
CA TYR A 121 -3.47 -4.27 16.82
C TYR A 121 -2.26 -3.66 17.52
N THR A 122 -1.05 -4.11 17.16
CA THR A 122 0.17 -3.77 17.89
C THR A 122 1.12 -2.84 17.12
N TRP A 123 0.79 -2.52 15.88
CA TRP A 123 1.60 -1.61 15.06
C TRP A 123 1.13 -0.16 15.18
N SER A 124 1.96 0.78 14.73
CA SER A 124 1.71 2.22 14.85
C SER A 124 0.51 2.66 14.03
N HIS A 125 -0.39 3.41 14.66
CA HIS A 125 -1.53 4.05 13.98
C HIS A 125 -1.37 5.56 14.13
N LEU A 126 -1.31 6.27 12.99
CA LEU A 126 -0.90 7.67 12.92
C LEU A 126 -2.07 8.58 12.61
N THR A 127 -2.02 9.76 13.22
CA THR A 127 -2.99 10.82 13.03
C THR A 127 -2.28 12.19 13.13
N GLY A 128 -3.06 13.25 13.21
CA GLY A 128 -2.58 14.63 13.36
C GLY A 128 -3.70 15.60 13.01
N THR A 129 -3.35 16.86 12.94
CA THR A 129 -4.32 17.86 12.45
C THR A 129 -4.64 17.58 10.96
N PRO A 130 -5.80 17.97 10.47
CA PRO A 130 -6.07 17.91 9.02
C PRO A 130 -4.98 18.51 8.14
N UNK A 131 -4.39 19.27 8.61
CA UNK A 131 -3.38 19.89 8.03
C UNK A 131 -2.24 19.15 7.93
N ALA A 132 -1.95 18.40 8.69
CA ALA A 132 -0.82 17.49 8.67
C ALA A 132 -1.13 16.23 7.85
N VAL A 133 -2.31 15.66 8.01
CA VAL A 133 -2.68 14.37 7.43
C VAL A 133 -3.07 14.49 5.93
N ILE A 134 -3.88 15.48 5.55
CA ILE A 134 -4.39 15.60 4.18
C ILE A 134 -3.27 15.67 3.13
N PRO A 135 -2.17 16.43 3.33
CA PRO A 135 -1.07 16.38 2.37
C PRO A 135 -0.48 14.98 2.18
N VAL A 136 -0.35 14.22 3.26
CA VAL A 136 0.14 12.81 3.18
C VAL A 136 -0.82 11.98 2.32
N LEU A 137 -2.12 12.05 2.61
CA LEU A 137 -3.12 11.31 1.82
C LEU A 137 -3.01 11.65 0.34
N ASN A 138 -2.91 12.93 0.00
CA ASN A 138 -2.80 13.39 -1.39
C ASN A 138 -1.56 12.82 -2.10
N GLU A 139 -0.41 12.80 -1.42
CA GLU A 139 0.84 12.27 -1.99
C GLU A 139 0.76 10.77 -2.30
N TYR A 140 -0.03 10.03 -1.51
CA TYR A 140 -0.25 8.59 -1.71
C TYR A 140 -1.51 8.27 -2.52
N GLY A 141 -2.18 9.30 -3.06
CA GLY A 141 -3.37 9.13 -3.89
C GLY A 141 -4.60 8.63 -3.12
N VAL A 142 -4.65 8.92 -1.83
CA VAL A 142 -5.75 8.49 -0.95
C VAL A 142 -6.65 9.70 -0.66
N ALA A 143 -7.96 9.53 -0.81
CA ALA A 143 -8.91 10.59 -0.47
C ALA A 143 -9.24 10.55 1.02
N PRO A 144 -9.30 11.71 1.69
CA PRO A 144 -9.82 11.75 3.06
C PRO A 144 -11.34 11.47 3.08
N VAL A 145 -11.85 11.16 4.26
CA VAL A 145 -13.31 11.00 4.44
C VAL A 145 -14.00 12.33 4.10
N ASP A 146 -15.05 12.29 3.30
CA ASP A 146 -15.81 13.47 2.93
C ASP A 146 -16.94 13.72 3.95
N PHE A 147 -16.95 14.93 4.55
CA PHE A 147 -17.86 15.30 5.63
C PHE A 147 -19.23 15.81 5.20
N GLU A 148 -19.48 16.00 3.91
CA GLU A 148 -20.76 16.52 3.46
C GLU A 148 -21.90 15.51 3.62
N ASP A 149 -21.59 14.26 3.94
CA ASP A 149 -22.59 13.23 4.20
C ASP A 149 -22.55 12.78 5.67
N ASP A 150 -23.17 13.60 6.52
CA ASP A 150 -23.30 13.36 7.97
C ASP A 150 -24.39 12.31 8.29
N SER A 151 -24.89 11.57 7.30
CA SER A 151 -25.83 10.48 7.55
C SER A 151 -25.08 9.32 8.23
N GLU A 152 -25.65 8.76 9.29
CA GLU A 152 -25.12 7.58 10.00
C GLU A 152 -24.97 6.38 9.05
N GLU A 153 -25.59 6.44 7.88
CA GLU A 153 -25.50 5.43 6.82
C GLU A 153 -24.45 5.78 5.74
N GLY A 154 -23.87 6.98 5.80
CA GLY A 154 -23.10 7.59 4.70
C GLY A 154 -21.62 7.26 4.62
N TYR A 155 -21.08 6.48 5.53
CA TYR A 155 -19.67 6.09 5.48
C TYR A 155 -19.44 4.87 4.57
N GLY A 156 -20.17 4.81 3.47
CA GLY A 156 -20.03 3.78 2.46
C GLY A 156 -19.18 4.22 1.26
N PHE A 157 -18.05 4.89 1.50
CA PHE A 157 -17.20 5.35 0.41
C PHE A 157 -16.39 4.21 -0.20
N THR A 158 -16.44 4.11 -1.50
CA THR A 158 -15.51 3.37 -2.32
C THR A 158 -14.16 4.11 -2.32
N HIS A 159 -13.51 4.18 -1.17
CA HIS A 159 -12.12 4.61 -1.14
C HIS A 159 -11.26 3.40 -1.48
N THR A 160 -10.42 3.55 -2.46
CA THR A 160 -9.29 2.66 -2.57
C THR A 160 -8.45 2.90 -1.32
N GLN A 161 -8.34 1.88 -0.49
CA GLN A 161 -7.46 1.90 0.68
C GLN A 161 -6.23 1.07 0.33
N PRO A 162 -5.27 1.69 -0.36
CA PRO A 162 -4.09 0.96 -0.80
C PRO A 162 -3.21 0.58 0.38
N THR A 163 -2.55 -0.57 0.27
CA THR A 163 -1.46 -0.96 1.16
C THR A 163 -0.19 -0.97 0.33
N PHE A 164 0.79 -0.19 0.75
CA PHE A 164 2.08 -0.07 0.08
C PHE A 164 3.13 -0.90 0.79
N ILE A 165 4.06 -1.48 0.01
CA ILE A 165 5.30 -2.02 0.56
C ILE A 165 6.44 -1.11 0.07
N ILE A 166 7.14 -0.50 1.03
CA ILE A 166 8.24 0.44 0.82
C ILE A 166 9.52 -0.26 1.29
N ASP A 167 10.54 -0.28 0.46
CA ASP A 167 11.78 -1.00 0.76
C ASP A 167 12.68 -0.26 1.76
N GLN A 168 13.79 -0.87 2.14
CA GLN A 168 14.76 -0.35 3.12
C GLN A 168 15.46 0.94 2.65
N ASN A 169 15.43 1.23 1.34
CA ASN A 169 15.96 2.48 0.78
C ASN A 169 14.90 3.59 0.76
N GLY A 170 13.65 3.26 1.09
CA GLY A 170 12.52 4.18 1.05
C GLY A 170 11.84 4.27 -0.31
N ASP A 171 12.06 3.31 -1.19
CA ASP A 171 11.36 3.24 -2.48
C ASP A 171 10.07 2.45 -2.32
N ALA A 172 8.94 3.05 -2.71
CA ALA A 172 7.67 2.33 -2.77
C ALA A 172 7.73 1.39 -3.98
N LEU A 173 7.57 0.10 -3.76
CA LEU A 173 7.72 -0.90 -4.80
C LEU A 173 6.39 -1.55 -5.19
N VAL A 174 5.55 -1.86 -4.23
CA VAL A 174 4.34 -2.65 -4.45
C VAL A 174 3.13 -1.96 -3.84
N LEU A 175 2.03 -2.03 -4.57
CA LEU A 175 0.73 -1.51 -4.17
C LEU A 175 -0.30 -2.64 -4.19
N TRP A 176 -0.94 -2.88 -3.05
CA TRP A 176 -2.09 -3.77 -2.93
C TRP A 176 -3.35 -2.93 -2.80
N THR A 177 -4.34 -3.18 -3.66
CA THR A 177 -5.60 -2.39 -3.70
C THR A 177 -6.81 -3.16 -3.19
N ASP A 178 -6.69 -4.48 -3.04
CA ASP A 178 -7.75 -5.31 -2.50
C ASP A 178 -7.73 -5.19 -0.96
N PRO A 179 -8.84 -4.91 -0.30
CA PRO A 179 -8.87 -4.86 1.16
C PRO A 179 -8.64 -6.23 1.80
N ASP A 180 -8.98 -7.32 1.13
CA ASP A 180 -8.70 -8.69 1.61
C ASP A 180 -7.33 -9.12 1.06
N LEU A 181 -6.27 -8.79 1.78
CA LEU A 181 -4.90 -9.09 1.37
C LEU A 181 -4.66 -10.60 1.45
N PRO A 182 -4.36 -11.28 0.33
CA PRO A 182 -4.12 -12.73 0.36
C PRO A 182 -2.80 -13.03 1.08
N LEU A 183 -2.89 -13.65 2.24
CA LEU A 183 -1.78 -13.87 3.18
C LEU A 183 -0.51 -14.41 2.49
N ASP A 184 -0.65 -15.51 1.74
CA ASP A 184 0.52 -16.17 1.16
C ASP A 184 1.21 -15.29 0.11
N LEU A 185 0.42 -14.67 -0.78
CA LEU A 185 0.94 -13.84 -1.86
C LEU A 185 1.56 -12.54 -1.32
N PHE A 186 0.93 -11.95 -0.31
CA PHE A 186 1.47 -10.74 0.33
C PHE A 186 2.80 -11.05 1.04
N LEU A 187 2.88 -12.20 1.75
CA LEU A 187 4.12 -12.64 2.40
C LEU A 187 5.23 -12.93 1.39
N GLU A 188 4.90 -13.48 0.20
CA GLU A 188 5.87 -13.70 -0.87
C GLU A 188 6.47 -12.38 -1.35
N ASP A 189 5.63 -11.37 -1.63
CA ASP A 189 6.09 -10.03 -2.03
C ASP A 189 6.96 -9.40 -0.92
N LEU A 190 6.47 -9.43 0.31
CA LEU A 190 7.14 -8.82 1.46
C LEU A 190 8.54 -9.43 1.67
N ARG A 191 8.63 -10.76 1.62
CA ARG A 191 9.90 -11.50 1.77
C ARG A 191 10.86 -11.26 0.62
N LEU A 192 10.33 -11.11 -0.59
CA LEU A 192 11.15 -10.78 -1.76
C LEU A 192 11.80 -9.38 -1.61
N ILE A 193 11.09 -8.45 -0.98
CA ILE A 193 11.58 -7.07 -0.77
C ILE A 193 12.57 -7.00 0.41
N VAL A 194 12.30 -7.75 1.46
CA VAL A 194 13.20 -7.80 2.64
C VAL A 194 14.54 -8.46 2.27
N GLY A 195 14.56 -9.51 1.42
CA GLY A 195 15.77 -10.22 0.95
C GLY A 195 16.07 -11.47 1.75
#